data_b3e1d10d03854e5e88784d29d194353b
#
_entry.id   b3e1d10d03854e5e88784d29d194353b
#
_cell.length_a   1.000
_cell.length_b   1.000
_cell.length_c   1.000
_cell.angle_alpha   90.00
_cell.angle_beta   90.00
_cell.angle_gamma   90.00
#
_symmetry.space_group_name_H-M   'P 1'
#
loop_
_entity.id
_entity.type
_entity.pdbx_description
1 polymer ?
#
loop_
_entity_poly.entity_id
_entity_poly.type
_entity_poly.pdbx_seq_one_letter_code
_entity_poly.pdbx_strand_id
1 'polypeptide(L)'
;RTAVHARQALVALLLDKDMAQPIGRLLSQAADIERITSRIMLGSARPRELVALRDSLPVLGACVSQLQAQLDVPGTETEPAALTALQQLAQAADIDPAIGERLSATLLDEPATMIRDGGVIRPGFDAQLDELRDIDAGCDGFLAEMEARERERTGIATLKVGYNSVHGFYIEVGRSHADRIPTEYRRRQTL
;
A
#
# COMPACT_ATOMS: atom_id res chain seq x y z
N ARG A 1 36.36 -19.09 4.59
CA ARG A 1 37.32 -18.10 5.12
C ARG A 1 37.37 -16.85 4.25
N THR A 2 37.44 -16.96 2.93
CA THR A 2 37.54 -15.83 2.00
C THR A 2 36.36 -14.86 2.10
N ALA A 3 35.11 -15.34 2.19
CA ALA A 3 33.93 -14.50 2.31
C ALA A 3 33.88 -13.71 3.63
N VAL A 4 34.38 -14.29 4.74
CA VAL A 4 34.45 -13.59 6.01
C VAL A 4 35.51 -12.49 5.96
N HIS A 5 36.65 -12.75 5.37
CA HIS A 5 37.71 -11.76 5.18
C HIS A 5 37.23 -10.58 4.31
N ALA A 6 36.56 -10.86 3.20
CA ALA A 6 36.01 -9.81 2.35
C ALA A 6 34.99 -8.90 3.09
N ARG A 7 34.12 -9.48 3.92
CA ARG A 7 33.18 -8.70 4.75
C ARG A 7 33.92 -7.86 5.80
N GLN A 8 34.95 -8.41 6.46
CA GLN A 8 35.74 -7.66 7.42
C GLN A 8 36.51 -6.52 6.78
N ALA A 9 37.10 -6.74 5.61
CA ALA A 9 37.75 -5.70 4.84
C ALA A 9 36.80 -4.56 4.42
N LEU A 10 35.57 -4.90 4.02
CA LEU A 10 34.54 -3.88 3.74
C LEU A 10 34.13 -3.10 4.99
N VAL A 11 33.95 -3.78 6.13
CA VAL A 11 33.64 -3.10 7.40
C VAL A 11 34.77 -2.15 7.80
N ALA A 12 36.03 -2.56 7.69
CA ALA A 12 37.20 -1.72 7.95
C ALA A 12 37.20 -0.49 7.05
N LEU A 13 36.92 -0.64 5.78
CA LEU A 13 36.82 0.46 4.79
C LEU A 13 35.70 1.46 5.20
N LEU A 14 34.53 0.97 5.56
CA LEU A 14 33.38 1.81 5.96
C LEU A 14 33.68 2.64 7.22
N LEU A 15 34.45 2.08 8.16
CA LEU A 15 34.90 2.77 9.37
C LEU A 15 35.97 3.81 9.05
N ASP A 16 36.96 3.46 8.23
CA ASP A 16 38.05 4.38 7.82
C ASP A 16 37.56 5.61 7.06
N LYS A 17 36.51 5.44 6.26
CA LYS A 17 35.89 6.53 5.44
C LYS A 17 34.72 7.23 6.14
N ASP A 18 34.47 6.97 7.41
CA ASP A 18 33.33 7.52 8.17
C ASP A 18 31.95 7.28 7.49
N MET A 19 31.84 6.20 6.69
CA MET A 19 30.64 5.86 5.92
C MET A 19 29.58 5.13 6.74
N ALA A 20 29.93 4.58 7.88
CA ALA A 20 29.02 3.79 8.71
C ALA A 20 27.77 4.57 9.13
N GLN A 21 27.93 5.83 9.53
CA GLN A 21 26.78 6.66 9.93
C GLN A 21 25.90 7.09 8.73
N PRO A 22 26.43 7.64 7.63
CA PRO A 22 25.61 7.98 6.44
C PRO A 22 24.82 6.79 5.90
N ILE A 23 25.47 5.63 5.73
CA ILE A 23 24.81 4.42 5.24
C ILE A 23 23.77 3.92 6.25
N GLY A 24 24.08 3.94 7.54
CA GLY A 24 23.13 3.57 8.60
C GLY A 24 21.87 4.43 8.60
N ARG A 25 21.98 5.74 8.34
CA ARG A 25 20.83 6.65 8.20
C ARG A 25 19.97 6.31 6.98
N LEU A 26 20.58 5.98 5.85
CA LEU A 26 19.85 5.54 4.68
C LEU A 26 19.12 4.21 4.98
N LEU A 27 19.82 3.22 5.46
CA LEU A 27 19.24 1.91 5.78
C LEU A 27 18.13 1.98 6.82
N SER A 28 18.16 2.95 7.74
CA SER A 28 17.09 3.14 8.71
C SER A 28 15.74 3.55 8.09
N GLN A 29 15.75 4.01 6.82
CA GLN A 29 14.55 4.36 6.06
C GLN A 29 13.98 3.15 5.31
N ALA A 30 14.75 2.09 5.15
CA ALA A 30 14.29 0.87 4.52
C ALA A 30 13.47 0.01 5.50
N ALA A 31 12.40 -0.56 5.00
CA ALA A 31 11.63 -1.56 5.75
C ALA A 31 12.36 -2.91 5.80
N ASP A 32 11.86 -3.81 6.62
CA ASP A 32 12.33 -5.21 6.68
C ASP A 32 11.89 -5.98 5.42
N ILE A 33 12.70 -5.86 4.36
CA ILE A 33 12.43 -6.43 3.03
C ILE A 33 12.37 -7.96 3.10
N GLU A 34 13.23 -8.61 3.90
CA GLU A 34 13.23 -10.06 4.04
C GLU A 34 11.89 -10.57 4.58
N ARG A 35 11.39 -9.94 5.64
CA ARG A 35 10.09 -10.27 6.22
C ARG A 35 8.95 -10.00 5.22
N ILE A 36 9.00 -8.90 4.49
CA ILE A 36 7.95 -8.54 3.52
C ILE A 36 7.94 -9.54 2.37
N THR A 37 9.09 -9.87 1.78
CA THR A 37 9.19 -10.85 0.69
C THR A 37 8.74 -12.25 1.12
N SER A 38 9.09 -12.66 2.34
CA SER A 38 8.59 -13.91 2.92
C SER A 38 7.06 -13.91 2.99
N ARG A 39 6.44 -12.80 3.40
CA ARG A 39 4.98 -12.69 3.44
C ARG A 39 4.32 -12.63 2.06
N ILE A 40 4.99 -12.05 1.08
CA ILE A 40 4.55 -12.10 -0.33
C ILE A 40 4.52 -13.56 -0.81
N MET A 41 5.58 -14.31 -0.58
CA MET A 41 5.66 -15.73 -0.95
C MET A 41 4.56 -16.59 -0.29
N LEU A 42 4.15 -16.23 0.92
CA LEU A 42 3.07 -16.88 1.65
C LEU A 42 1.66 -16.36 1.32
N GLY A 43 1.53 -15.39 0.40
CA GLY A 43 0.25 -14.75 0.08
C GLY A 43 -0.39 -13.98 1.23
N SER A 44 0.39 -13.57 2.25
CA SER A 44 -0.08 -12.92 3.47
C SER A 44 0.38 -11.47 3.63
N ALA A 45 1.05 -10.91 2.63
CA ALA A 45 1.49 -9.52 2.64
C ALA A 45 0.30 -8.55 2.68
N ARG A 46 0.43 -7.49 3.46
CA ARG A 46 -0.59 -6.44 3.57
C ARG A 46 -0.28 -5.29 2.61
N PRO A 47 -1.28 -4.52 2.17
CA PRO A 47 -1.06 -3.41 1.24
C PRO A 47 0.03 -2.42 1.69
N ARG A 48 0.05 -2.05 2.95
CA ARG A 48 1.07 -1.14 3.53
C ARG A 48 2.48 -1.73 3.53
N GLU A 49 2.62 -3.04 3.58
CA GLU A 49 3.92 -3.71 3.48
C GLU A 49 4.45 -3.67 2.04
N LEU A 50 3.57 -3.75 1.05
CA LEU A 50 3.95 -3.57 -0.35
C LEU A 50 4.37 -2.12 -0.66
N VAL A 51 3.71 -1.14 -0.05
CA VAL A 51 4.13 0.27 -0.12
C VAL A 51 5.49 0.45 0.56
N ALA A 52 5.69 -0.11 1.75
CA ALA A 52 6.98 -0.05 2.43
C ALA A 52 8.11 -0.73 1.63
N LEU A 53 7.81 -1.81 0.91
CA LEU A 53 8.74 -2.43 -0.05
C LEU A 53 9.07 -1.47 -1.18
N ARG A 54 8.04 -0.91 -1.86
CA ARG A 54 8.21 0.08 -2.94
C ARG A 54 9.14 1.21 -2.52
N ASP A 55 8.90 1.79 -1.36
CA ASP A 55 9.64 2.94 -0.85
C ASP A 55 11.07 2.57 -0.41
N SER A 56 11.32 1.31 -0.09
CA SER A 56 12.65 0.80 0.28
C SER A 56 13.57 0.54 -0.93
N LEU A 57 13.02 0.25 -2.11
CA LEU A 57 13.83 -0.07 -3.29
C LEU A 57 14.81 1.04 -3.69
N PRO A 58 14.39 2.33 -3.80
CA PRO A 58 15.31 3.42 -4.11
C PRO A 58 16.36 3.67 -3.01
N VAL A 59 16.05 3.36 -1.74
CA VAL A 59 16.98 3.49 -0.63
C VAL A 59 18.17 2.55 -0.79
N LEU A 60 17.95 1.32 -1.24
CA LEU A 60 19.03 0.35 -1.51
C LEU A 60 19.94 0.86 -2.64
N GLY A 61 19.37 1.35 -3.73
CA GLY A 61 20.14 1.95 -4.82
C GLY A 61 20.98 3.14 -4.36
N ALA A 62 20.40 4.01 -3.53
CA ALA A 62 21.13 5.16 -2.96
C ALA A 62 22.30 4.72 -2.06
N CYS A 63 22.12 3.66 -1.23
CA CYS A 63 23.20 3.10 -0.42
C CYS A 63 24.36 2.61 -1.29
N VAL A 64 24.08 1.85 -2.34
CA VAL A 64 25.10 1.34 -3.26
C VAL A 64 25.80 2.49 -3.98
N SER A 65 25.06 3.44 -4.53
CA SER A 65 25.62 4.60 -5.22
C SER A 65 26.53 5.44 -4.30
N GLN A 66 26.13 5.63 -3.05
CA GLN A 66 26.93 6.37 -2.08
C GLN A 66 28.22 5.62 -1.73
N LEU A 67 28.19 4.30 -1.61
CA LEU A 67 29.37 3.46 -1.40
C LEU A 67 30.31 3.52 -2.60
N GLN A 68 29.80 3.39 -3.82
CA GLN A 68 30.60 3.46 -5.05
C GLN A 68 31.28 4.81 -5.22
N ALA A 69 30.55 5.91 -5.02
CA ALA A 69 31.09 7.27 -5.16
C ALA A 69 32.31 7.54 -4.23
N GLN A 70 32.38 6.90 -3.07
CA GLN A 70 33.52 7.04 -2.16
C GLN A 70 34.74 6.21 -2.59
N LEU A 71 34.54 5.17 -3.36
CA LEU A 71 35.62 4.32 -3.90
C LEU A 71 36.26 4.92 -5.14
N ASP A 72 35.50 5.70 -5.89
CA ASP A 72 35.97 6.37 -7.13
C ASP A 72 36.83 7.62 -6.85
N VAL A 73 37.12 7.91 -5.56
CA VAL A 73 38.00 9.03 -5.19
C VAL A 73 39.45 8.70 -5.54
N PRO A 74 40.13 9.48 -6.40
CA PRO A 74 41.51 9.24 -6.79
C PRO A 74 42.45 9.18 -5.57
N GLY A 75 43.35 8.19 -5.56
CA GLY A 75 44.30 7.98 -4.45
C GLY A 75 43.78 7.12 -3.29
N THR A 76 42.60 6.56 -3.41
CA THR A 76 42.08 5.57 -2.44
C THR A 76 42.65 4.19 -2.75
N GLU A 77 43.61 3.72 -1.97
CA GLU A 77 44.03 2.33 -2.01
C GLU A 77 42.98 1.47 -1.27
N THR A 78 42.17 0.76 -2.03
CA THR A 78 41.13 -0.12 -1.45
C THR A 78 41.56 -1.57 -1.59
N GLU A 79 41.46 -2.29 -0.49
CA GLU A 79 41.77 -3.73 -0.48
C GLU A 79 40.90 -4.49 -1.49
N PRO A 80 41.44 -5.35 -2.36
CA PRO A 80 40.68 -6.10 -3.37
C PRO A 80 39.54 -6.94 -2.78
N ALA A 81 39.71 -7.41 -1.55
CA ALA A 81 38.67 -8.16 -0.84
C ALA A 81 37.45 -7.29 -0.50
N ALA A 82 37.66 -6.03 -0.10
CA ALA A 82 36.59 -5.07 0.15
C ALA A 82 35.82 -4.70 -1.13
N LEU A 83 36.55 -4.48 -2.24
CA LEU A 83 35.94 -4.24 -3.57
C LEU A 83 35.06 -5.42 -4.00
N THR A 84 35.54 -6.65 -3.84
CA THR A 84 34.78 -7.86 -4.14
C THR A 84 33.49 -7.93 -3.33
N ALA A 85 33.56 -7.65 -2.04
CA ALA A 85 32.38 -7.63 -1.17
C ALA A 85 31.38 -6.56 -1.57
N LEU A 86 31.87 -5.35 -1.94
CA LEU A 86 31.00 -4.28 -2.41
C LEU A 86 30.33 -4.61 -3.75
N GLN A 87 31.05 -5.17 -4.69
CA GLN A 87 30.49 -5.61 -5.97
C GLN A 87 29.38 -6.65 -5.77
N GLN A 88 29.55 -7.59 -4.85
CA GLN A 88 28.51 -8.56 -4.49
C GLN A 88 27.28 -7.90 -3.89
N LEU A 89 27.45 -6.89 -3.02
CA LEU A 89 26.33 -6.13 -2.46
C LEU A 89 25.64 -5.30 -3.54
N ALA A 90 26.39 -4.66 -4.44
CA ALA A 90 25.83 -3.91 -5.54
C ALA A 90 24.99 -4.79 -6.46
N GLN A 91 25.48 -5.97 -6.81
CA GLN A 91 24.72 -6.96 -7.59
C GLN A 91 23.46 -7.44 -6.87
N ALA A 92 23.54 -7.67 -5.56
CA ALA A 92 22.37 -8.08 -4.79
C ALA A 92 21.30 -6.97 -4.64
N ALA A 93 21.72 -5.71 -4.71
CA ALA A 93 20.84 -4.54 -4.67
C ALA A 93 20.39 -4.05 -6.06
N ASP A 94 20.87 -4.67 -7.14
CA ASP A 94 20.45 -4.41 -8.51
C ASP A 94 19.08 -5.07 -8.76
N ILE A 95 18.04 -4.38 -8.33
CA ILE A 95 16.65 -4.83 -8.44
C ILE A 95 16.05 -4.18 -9.69
N ASP A 96 15.34 -4.99 -10.50
CA ASP A 96 14.65 -4.51 -11.70
C ASP A 96 13.74 -3.31 -11.34
N PRO A 97 14.00 -2.12 -11.92
CA PRO A 97 13.19 -0.92 -11.68
C PRO A 97 11.71 -1.11 -11.97
N ALA A 98 11.36 -2.00 -12.91
CA ALA A 98 9.99 -2.32 -13.27
C ALA A 98 9.15 -2.81 -12.06
N ILE A 99 9.79 -3.40 -11.05
CA ILE A 99 9.11 -3.81 -9.81
C ILE A 99 8.59 -2.58 -9.05
N GLY A 100 9.45 -1.58 -8.84
CA GLY A 100 9.10 -0.34 -8.17
C GLY A 100 8.06 0.47 -8.96
N GLU A 101 8.22 0.56 -10.27
CA GLU A 101 7.28 1.22 -11.17
C GLU A 101 5.90 0.55 -11.13
N ARG A 102 5.85 -0.77 -11.18
CA ARG A 102 4.60 -1.53 -11.10
C ARG A 102 3.90 -1.33 -9.75
N LEU A 103 4.62 -1.39 -8.64
CA LEU A 103 4.06 -1.12 -7.32
C LEU A 103 3.51 0.31 -7.22
N SER A 104 4.22 1.30 -7.76
CA SER A 104 3.81 2.70 -7.78
C SER A 104 2.59 2.95 -8.67
N ALA A 105 2.51 2.29 -9.82
CA ALA A 105 1.35 2.38 -10.71
C ALA A 105 0.11 1.69 -10.11
N THR A 106 0.31 0.62 -9.35
CA THR A 106 -0.80 -0.20 -8.83
C THR A 106 -1.37 0.33 -7.52
N LEU A 107 -0.51 0.73 -6.57
CA LEU A 107 -0.91 0.99 -5.20
C LEU A 107 -1.14 2.48 -4.93
N LEU A 108 -2.14 2.78 -4.09
CA LEU A 108 -2.24 4.09 -3.45
C LEU A 108 -1.05 4.30 -2.50
N ASP A 109 -0.70 5.57 -2.25
CA ASP A 109 0.41 5.90 -1.34
C ASP A 109 0.04 5.58 0.12
N GLU A 110 -1.22 5.77 0.48
CA GLU A 110 -1.78 5.42 1.78
C GLU A 110 -2.94 4.41 1.62
N PRO A 111 -2.63 3.13 1.33
CA PRO A 111 -3.67 2.15 1.12
C PRO A 111 -4.35 1.74 2.44
N ALA A 112 -5.57 1.24 2.34
CA ALA A 112 -6.25 0.61 3.47
C ALA A 112 -5.42 -0.51 4.10
N THR A 113 -5.67 -0.78 5.38
CA THR A 113 -4.92 -1.81 6.12
C THR A 113 -5.19 -3.22 5.61
N MET A 114 -6.42 -3.48 5.16
CA MET A 114 -6.86 -4.77 4.66
C MET A 114 -7.43 -4.63 3.25
N ILE A 115 -7.16 -5.58 2.38
CA ILE A 115 -7.65 -5.60 0.98
C ILE A 115 -9.18 -5.55 0.93
N ARG A 116 -9.87 -6.23 1.85
CA ARG A 116 -11.34 -6.28 1.92
C ARG A 116 -12.00 -4.91 2.17
N ASP A 117 -11.26 -3.96 2.73
CA ASP A 117 -11.79 -2.63 3.07
C ASP A 117 -11.79 -1.70 1.83
N GLY A 118 -11.30 -2.17 0.67
CA GLY A 118 -11.13 -1.36 -0.54
C GLY A 118 -9.97 -0.37 -0.41
N GLY A 119 -9.91 0.63 -1.32
CA GLY A 119 -8.94 1.72 -1.22
C GLY A 119 -7.46 1.27 -1.26
N VAL A 120 -7.13 0.26 -2.07
CA VAL A 120 -5.76 -0.28 -2.20
C VAL A 120 -5.18 0.04 -3.58
N ILE A 121 -5.95 -0.22 -4.61
CA ILE A 121 -5.53 -0.08 -6.00
C ILE A 121 -5.80 1.35 -6.48
N ARG A 122 -4.81 1.93 -7.15
CA ARG A 122 -4.89 3.28 -7.73
C ARG A 122 -5.94 3.34 -8.84
N PRO A 123 -6.77 4.40 -8.89
CA PRO A 123 -7.65 4.63 -10.05
C PRO A 123 -6.83 4.71 -11.34
N GLY A 124 -7.39 4.18 -12.43
CA GLY A 124 -6.74 4.13 -13.74
C GLY A 124 -5.79 2.93 -13.93
N PHE A 125 -5.58 2.09 -12.91
CA PHE A 125 -4.74 0.89 -13.05
C PHE A 125 -5.47 -0.26 -13.73
N ASP A 126 -6.75 -0.45 -13.42
CA ASP A 126 -7.58 -1.51 -13.97
C ASP A 126 -8.96 -0.95 -14.36
N ALA A 127 -9.26 -0.95 -15.65
CA ALA A 127 -10.49 -0.36 -16.18
C ALA A 127 -11.76 -1.07 -15.68
N GLN A 128 -11.72 -2.39 -15.46
CA GLN A 128 -12.87 -3.12 -14.94
C GLN A 128 -13.14 -2.79 -13.47
N LEU A 129 -12.08 -2.62 -12.69
CA LEU A 129 -12.21 -2.20 -11.29
C LEU A 129 -12.77 -0.77 -11.20
N ASP A 130 -12.34 0.12 -12.07
CA ASP A 130 -12.84 1.50 -12.08
C ASP A 130 -14.31 1.55 -12.51
N GLU A 131 -14.72 0.76 -13.52
CA GLU A 131 -16.13 0.61 -13.90
C GLU A 131 -16.99 0.10 -12.72
N LEU A 132 -16.50 -0.91 -12.00
CA LEU A 132 -17.23 -1.42 -10.82
C LEU A 132 -17.35 -0.38 -9.70
N ARG A 133 -16.34 0.44 -9.50
CA ARG A 133 -16.37 1.55 -8.53
C ARG A 133 -17.36 2.62 -8.93
N ASP A 134 -17.43 2.95 -10.21
CA ASP A 134 -18.37 3.94 -10.73
C ASP A 134 -19.83 3.45 -10.58
N ILE A 135 -20.06 2.15 -10.80
CA ILE A 135 -21.37 1.53 -10.57
C ILE A 135 -21.74 1.61 -9.08
N ASP A 136 -20.81 1.25 -8.19
CA ASP A 136 -21.02 1.26 -6.73
C ASP A 136 -21.32 2.68 -6.24
N ALA A 137 -20.51 3.66 -6.64
CA ALA A 137 -20.74 5.08 -6.33
C ALA A 137 -22.06 5.61 -6.91
N GLY A 138 -22.44 5.15 -8.12
CA GLY A 138 -23.71 5.45 -8.73
C GLY A 138 -24.90 4.89 -7.94
N CYS A 139 -24.78 3.69 -7.40
CA CYS A 139 -25.78 3.10 -6.52
C CYS A 139 -25.98 3.89 -5.22
N ASP A 140 -24.90 4.33 -4.59
CA ASP A 140 -24.96 5.15 -3.39
C ASP A 140 -25.63 6.51 -3.65
N GLY A 141 -25.30 7.14 -4.78
CA GLY A 141 -25.96 8.38 -5.22
C GLY A 141 -27.47 8.20 -5.45
N PHE A 142 -27.85 7.13 -6.13
CA PHE A 142 -29.25 6.79 -6.38
C PHE A 142 -30.02 6.54 -5.07
N LEU A 143 -29.43 5.82 -4.11
CA LEU A 143 -30.02 5.58 -2.79
C LEU A 143 -30.21 6.87 -2.01
N ALA A 144 -29.21 7.76 -2.04
CA ALA A 144 -29.30 9.08 -1.37
C ALA A 144 -30.41 9.97 -1.98
N GLU A 145 -30.53 10.00 -3.30
CA GLU A 145 -31.62 10.74 -3.99
C GLU A 145 -32.98 10.13 -3.66
N MET A 146 -33.09 8.82 -3.65
CA MET A 146 -34.31 8.13 -3.28
C MET A 146 -34.70 8.42 -1.83
N GLU A 147 -33.73 8.40 -0.91
CA GLU A 147 -33.93 8.73 0.49
C GLU A 147 -34.42 10.17 0.66
N ALA A 148 -33.79 11.13 0.00
CA ALA A 148 -34.22 12.54 0.05
C ALA A 148 -35.65 12.71 -0.47
N ARG A 149 -35.99 12.12 -1.60
CA ARG A 149 -37.33 12.16 -2.21
C ARG A 149 -38.38 11.54 -1.28
N GLU A 150 -38.08 10.38 -0.67
CA GLU A 150 -39.03 9.71 0.21
C GLU A 150 -39.19 10.43 1.56
N ARG A 151 -38.15 11.08 2.07
CA ARG A 151 -38.26 11.96 3.24
C ARG A 151 -39.17 13.17 2.98
N GLU A 152 -39.03 13.79 1.83
CA GLU A 152 -39.89 14.92 1.42
C GLU A 152 -41.34 14.46 1.25
N ARG A 153 -41.57 13.32 0.58
CA ARG A 153 -42.92 12.79 0.30
C ARG A 153 -43.65 12.37 1.58
N THR A 154 -42.95 11.76 2.53
CA THR A 154 -43.56 11.23 3.77
C THR A 154 -43.55 12.22 4.93
N GLY A 155 -42.71 13.25 4.86
CA GLY A 155 -42.45 14.16 6.00
C GLY A 155 -41.69 13.50 7.14
N ILE A 156 -41.05 12.34 6.94
CA ILE A 156 -40.33 11.59 7.95
C ILE A 156 -38.82 11.84 7.79
N ALA A 157 -38.30 12.80 8.55
CA ALA A 157 -36.89 13.19 8.45
C ALA A 157 -35.89 12.07 8.80
N THR A 158 -36.33 11.09 9.60
CA THR A 158 -35.46 9.96 10.02
C THR A 158 -35.57 8.73 9.14
N LEU A 159 -36.31 8.80 8.02
CA LEU A 159 -36.41 7.72 7.04
C LEU A 159 -35.05 7.46 6.44
N LYS A 160 -34.69 6.20 6.32
CA LYS A 160 -33.46 5.74 5.63
C LYS A 160 -33.79 4.76 4.53
N VAL A 161 -33.06 4.85 3.42
CA VAL A 161 -33.09 3.86 2.33
C VAL A 161 -31.78 3.09 2.37
N GLY A 162 -31.83 1.78 2.27
CA GLY A 162 -30.66 0.95 2.30
C GLY A 162 -30.81 -0.31 1.46
N TYR A 163 -29.73 -1.05 1.37
CA TYR A 163 -29.67 -2.35 0.70
C TYR A 163 -29.07 -3.39 1.64
N ASN A 164 -29.62 -4.60 1.62
CA ASN A 164 -28.96 -5.76 2.17
C ASN A 164 -29.15 -7.00 1.28
N SER A 165 -28.25 -7.98 1.39
CA SER A 165 -28.21 -9.16 0.54
C SER A 165 -29.42 -10.10 0.73
N VAL A 166 -30.16 -9.99 1.85
CA VAL A 166 -31.28 -10.88 2.18
C VAL A 166 -32.60 -10.35 1.63
N HIS A 167 -32.83 -9.04 1.74
CA HIS A 167 -34.11 -8.40 1.41
C HIS A 167 -34.04 -7.49 0.18
N GLY A 168 -32.84 -7.23 -0.36
CA GLY A 168 -32.63 -6.25 -1.40
C GLY A 168 -32.72 -4.81 -0.86
N PHE A 169 -33.29 -3.91 -1.66
CA PHE A 169 -33.56 -2.54 -1.23
C PHE A 169 -34.70 -2.47 -0.20
N TYR A 170 -34.50 -1.66 0.84
CA TYR A 170 -35.48 -1.50 1.89
C TYR A 170 -35.53 -0.05 2.39
N ILE A 171 -36.67 0.33 2.98
CA ILE A 171 -36.90 1.61 3.65
C ILE A 171 -37.04 1.31 5.15
N GLU A 172 -36.24 2.01 5.95
CA GLU A 172 -36.29 1.94 7.42
C GLU A 172 -37.00 3.16 7.96
N VAL A 173 -38.03 2.95 8.79
CA VAL A 173 -38.80 3.99 9.47
C VAL A 173 -38.89 3.68 10.95
N GLY A 174 -38.53 4.64 11.78
CA GLY A 174 -38.65 4.53 13.25
C GLY A 174 -40.11 4.34 13.71
N ARG A 175 -40.31 3.53 14.75
CA ARG A 175 -41.65 3.21 15.31
C ARG A 175 -42.50 4.44 15.65
N SER A 176 -41.87 5.55 16.03
CA SER A 176 -42.54 6.83 16.32
C SER A 176 -43.27 7.47 15.14
N HIS A 177 -43.02 7.00 13.93
CA HIS A 177 -43.59 7.51 12.69
C HIS A 177 -44.47 6.48 11.97
N ALA A 178 -44.86 5.39 12.66
CA ALA A 178 -45.66 4.32 12.06
C ALA A 178 -46.96 4.79 11.41
N ASP A 179 -47.61 5.81 12.00
CA ASP A 179 -48.87 6.39 11.50
C ASP A 179 -48.72 7.22 10.22
N ARG A 180 -47.48 7.56 9.83
CA ARG A 180 -47.15 8.34 8.65
C ARG A 180 -46.66 7.47 7.47
N ILE A 181 -46.58 6.16 7.70
CA ILE A 181 -46.10 5.23 6.66
C ILE A 181 -47.15 5.16 5.55
N PRO A 182 -46.77 5.40 4.29
CA PRO A 182 -47.69 5.26 3.16
C PRO A 182 -48.23 3.82 3.04
N THR A 183 -49.51 3.70 2.64
CA THR A 183 -50.19 2.40 2.54
C THR A 183 -49.61 1.48 1.47
N GLU A 184 -48.89 2.02 0.51
CA GLU A 184 -48.18 1.27 -0.52
C GLU A 184 -46.91 0.55 -0.02
N TYR A 185 -46.39 0.92 1.19
CA TYR A 185 -45.22 0.26 1.75
C TYR A 185 -45.62 -1.09 2.35
N ARG A 186 -44.86 -2.12 1.99
CA ARG A 186 -45.05 -3.46 2.53
C ARG A 186 -44.08 -3.70 3.68
N ARG A 187 -44.60 -3.97 4.85
CA ARG A 187 -43.80 -4.33 6.02
C ARG A 187 -43.10 -5.68 5.80
N ARG A 188 -41.79 -5.72 5.93
CA ARG A 188 -40.96 -6.93 5.82
C ARG A 188 -40.47 -7.40 7.18
N GLN A 189 -40.02 -6.51 8.05
CA GLN A 189 -39.45 -6.84 9.34
C GLN A 189 -39.73 -5.70 10.35
N THR A 190 -39.72 -6.05 11.64
CA THR A 190 -39.68 -5.10 12.76
C THR A 190 -38.31 -5.20 13.40
N LEU A 191 -37.59 -4.08 13.46
CA LEU A 191 -36.33 -3.96 14.21
C LEU A 191 -36.63 -3.66 15.68
#